data_9eac25daf85ac07a892ab06bc5d97e9e
#
_entry.id   9eac25daf85ac07a892ab06bc5d97e9e
#
_cell.length_a   1.000
_cell.length_b   1.000
_cell.length_c   1.000
_cell.angle_alpha   90.00
_cell.angle_beta   90.00
_cell.angle_gamma   90.00
#
_symmetry.space_group_name_H-M   'P 1'
#
loop_
_entity.id
_entity.type
_entity.pdbx_description
1 polymer ?
#
loop_
_entity_poly.entity_id
_entity_poly.type
_entity_poly.pdbx_seq_one_letter_code
_entity_poly.pdbx_strand_id
1 'polypeptide(L)'
;MYRMKTRVLIFLFMLCYLSLGAQIRLEGYRQTDINPELLTGRWKAHWISMPGEPANVYGVYHMRKTFELDEVPSRFIVHVTADNRYKLYLNGRFVSLGPARGDIYNWNFETVDLAPYLIKGKNVLAAVIWNYAEQKPVAQISFNQTGFLLQGNTEVETVVNTDASWLCMKTVSYTHLRAHETREDL
;
A
#
# COMPACT_ATOMS: atom_id res chain seq x y z
N MET A 1 42.66 -35.63 21.69
CA MET A 1 42.81 -34.20 21.28
C MET A 1 42.02 -33.80 20.04
N TYR A 2 41.74 -34.67 19.08
CA TYR A 2 40.97 -34.39 17.85
C TYR A 2 39.48 -34.16 18.11
N ARG A 3 38.84 -34.93 18.99
CA ARG A 3 37.41 -34.82 19.31
C ARG A 3 36.98 -33.51 20.00
N MET A 4 37.87 -32.84 20.67
CA MET A 4 37.60 -31.58 21.35
C MET A 4 37.57 -30.39 20.39
N LYS A 5 38.47 -30.40 19.39
CA LYS A 5 38.52 -29.36 18.34
C LYS A 5 37.26 -29.35 17.45
N THR A 6 36.74 -30.54 17.14
CA THR A 6 35.52 -30.68 16.32
C THR A 6 34.26 -30.17 17.04
N ARG A 7 34.16 -30.43 18.35
CA ARG A 7 33.03 -29.94 19.16
C ARG A 7 33.04 -28.42 19.32
N VAL A 8 34.19 -27.80 19.47
CA VAL A 8 34.35 -26.34 19.54
C VAL A 8 34.00 -25.70 18.19
N LEU A 9 34.38 -26.33 17.07
CA LEU A 9 34.05 -25.83 15.74
C LEU A 9 32.56 -25.90 15.46
N ILE A 10 31.88 -26.98 15.87
CA ILE A 10 30.42 -27.13 15.73
C ILE A 10 29.67 -26.08 16.57
N PHE A 11 30.18 -25.82 17.79
CA PHE A 11 29.60 -24.82 18.67
C PHE A 11 29.77 -23.39 18.14
N LEU A 12 30.92 -23.07 17.54
CA LEU A 12 31.19 -21.80 16.86
C LEU A 12 30.30 -21.62 15.61
N PHE A 13 30.10 -22.71 14.82
CA PHE A 13 29.20 -22.69 13.68
C PHE A 13 27.75 -22.49 14.11
N MET A 14 27.32 -23.12 15.21
CA MET A 14 25.97 -22.96 15.76
C MET A 14 25.74 -21.56 16.33
N LEU A 15 26.75 -20.95 16.94
CA LEU A 15 26.69 -19.54 17.38
C LEU A 15 26.65 -18.57 16.20
N CYS A 16 27.37 -18.83 15.11
CA CYS A 16 27.27 -18.04 13.87
C CYS A 16 25.88 -18.17 13.21
N TYR A 17 25.29 -19.35 13.23
CA TYR A 17 23.91 -19.53 12.71
C TYR A 17 22.86 -18.80 13.55
N LEU A 18 23.08 -18.70 14.89
CA LEU A 18 22.20 -17.94 15.78
C LEU A 18 22.35 -16.42 15.63
N SER A 19 23.52 -15.96 15.16
CA SER A 19 23.76 -14.53 14.90
C SER A 19 23.40 -14.10 13.48
N LEU A 20 23.22 -15.05 12.54
CA LEU A 20 22.69 -14.81 11.19
C LEU A 20 21.16 -15.02 11.10
N GLY A 21 20.49 -15.20 12.22
CA GLY A 21 19.06 -14.95 12.26
C GLY A 21 18.84 -13.53 11.78
N ALA A 22 18.57 -13.37 10.47
CA ALA A 22 18.10 -12.11 9.93
C ALA A 22 16.95 -11.68 10.83
N GLN A 23 17.22 -10.78 11.76
CA GLN A 23 16.17 -10.02 12.39
C GLN A 23 15.57 -9.22 11.24
N ILE A 24 14.56 -9.79 10.58
CA ILE A 24 13.60 -9.01 9.84
C ILE A 24 13.01 -8.14 10.93
N ARG A 25 13.61 -6.98 11.13
CA ARG A 25 13.00 -5.91 11.87
C ARG A 25 11.82 -5.51 11.00
N LEU A 26 10.67 -6.10 11.28
CA LEU A 26 9.40 -5.52 10.91
C LEU A 26 9.35 -4.20 11.70
N GLU A 27 9.95 -3.16 11.14
CA GLU A 27 9.75 -1.80 11.59
C GLU A 27 8.29 -1.47 11.22
N GLY A 28 7.36 -2.11 11.93
CA GLY A 28 5.99 -1.68 11.92
C GLY A 28 5.95 -0.28 12.52
N TYR A 29 5.29 0.66 11.83
CA TYR A 29 5.01 1.97 12.40
C TYR A 29 4.32 1.76 13.74
N ARG A 30 4.87 2.40 14.77
CA ARG A 30 4.24 2.39 16.07
C ARG A 30 3.00 3.27 15.99
N GLN A 31 1.98 2.94 16.73
CA GLN A 31 0.78 3.80 16.86
C GLN A 31 1.15 5.24 17.26
N THR A 32 2.31 5.43 17.92
CA THR A 32 2.89 6.73 18.27
C THR A 32 3.32 7.57 17.06
N ASP A 33 3.45 6.98 15.87
CA ASP A 33 3.83 7.70 14.65
C ASP A 33 2.61 8.31 13.94
N ILE A 34 1.41 7.93 14.36
CA ILE A 34 0.15 8.45 13.82
C ILE A 34 -0.23 9.70 14.60
N ASN A 35 -0.54 10.80 13.89
CA ASN A 35 -1.08 11.99 14.52
C ASN A 35 -2.37 11.64 15.29
N PRO A 36 -2.44 11.88 16.61
CA PRO A 36 -3.61 11.52 17.42
C PRO A 36 -4.94 12.11 16.91
N GLU A 37 -4.91 13.26 16.25
CA GLU A 37 -6.10 13.87 15.66
C GLU A 37 -6.73 13.01 14.57
N LEU A 38 -5.91 12.21 13.85
CA LEU A 38 -6.40 11.30 12.81
C LEU A 38 -7.09 10.06 13.37
N LEU A 39 -6.85 9.73 14.65
CA LEU A 39 -7.49 8.58 15.32
C LEU A 39 -8.91 8.91 15.82
N THR A 40 -9.21 10.18 16.07
CA THR A 40 -10.48 10.61 16.66
C THR A 40 -11.25 11.61 15.80
N GLY A 41 -10.55 12.31 14.90
CA GLY A 41 -11.09 13.33 14.03
C GLY A 41 -11.50 12.82 12.65
N ARG A 42 -12.10 13.70 11.87
CA ARG A 42 -12.32 13.48 10.44
C ARG A 42 -11.02 13.66 9.67
N TRP A 43 -10.74 12.73 8.77
CA TRP A 43 -9.68 12.91 7.79
C TRP A 43 -10.06 14.02 6.80
N LYS A 44 -9.06 14.83 6.40
CA LYS A 44 -9.23 15.88 5.39
C LYS A 44 -9.28 15.29 3.96
N ALA A 45 -8.66 14.14 3.75
CA ALA A 45 -8.70 13.40 2.50
C ALA A 45 -10.09 12.82 2.23
N HIS A 46 -10.43 12.67 0.97
CA HIS A 46 -11.71 12.10 0.52
C HIS A 46 -11.47 10.76 -0.19
N TRP A 47 -12.42 9.85 -0.03
CA TRP A 47 -12.48 8.68 -0.88
C TRP A 47 -12.65 9.10 -2.34
N ILE A 48 -11.78 8.58 -3.20
CA ILE A 48 -11.85 8.84 -4.64
C ILE A 48 -12.06 7.54 -5.40
N SER A 49 -12.78 7.63 -6.53
CA SER A 49 -13.04 6.53 -7.46
C SER A 49 -13.04 7.05 -8.90
N MET A 50 -13.20 6.15 -9.85
CA MET A 50 -13.34 6.52 -11.27
C MET A 50 -14.68 7.23 -11.50
N PRO A 51 -14.69 8.49 -11.98
CA PRO A 51 -15.92 9.18 -12.29
C PRO A 51 -16.76 8.44 -13.35
N GLY A 52 -18.09 8.36 -13.13
CA GLY A 52 -19.01 7.73 -14.05
C GLY A 52 -19.06 6.20 -14.04
N GLU A 53 -18.19 5.53 -13.26
CA GLU A 53 -18.26 4.08 -13.09
C GLU A 53 -19.28 3.71 -12.00
N PRO A 54 -20.00 2.57 -12.15
CA PRO A 54 -20.80 2.03 -11.06
C PRO A 54 -19.94 1.72 -9.83
N ALA A 55 -20.50 1.86 -8.64
CA ALA A 55 -19.77 1.71 -7.39
C ALA A 55 -19.13 0.31 -7.25
N ASN A 56 -19.86 -0.75 -7.58
CA ASN A 56 -19.42 -2.13 -7.45
C ASN A 56 -19.27 -2.79 -8.82
N VAL A 57 -18.18 -2.49 -9.51
CA VAL A 57 -17.86 -3.12 -10.80
C VAL A 57 -16.44 -3.69 -10.76
N TYR A 58 -16.29 -4.89 -11.32
CA TYR A 58 -14.96 -5.50 -11.47
C TYR A 58 -14.06 -4.61 -12.33
N GLY A 59 -12.87 -4.34 -11.82
CA GLY A 59 -11.93 -3.52 -12.56
C GLY A 59 -10.61 -3.26 -11.85
N VAL A 60 -9.66 -2.78 -12.64
CA VAL A 60 -8.37 -2.29 -12.18
C VAL A 60 -8.24 -0.82 -12.60
N TYR A 61 -7.91 0.02 -11.65
CA TYR A 61 -7.86 1.46 -11.81
C TYR A 61 -6.47 1.97 -11.46
N HIS A 62 -5.96 2.88 -12.26
CA HIS A 62 -4.73 3.60 -11.99
C HIS A 62 -5.08 5.01 -11.53
N MET A 63 -4.58 5.37 -10.37
CA MET A 63 -4.73 6.72 -9.83
C MET A 63 -3.36 7.38 -9.69
N ARG A 64 -3.28 8.68 -9.96
CA ARG A 64 -2.02 9.41 -9.98
C ARG A 64 -2.16 10.84 -9.48
N LYS A 65 -1.23 11.23 -8.64
CA LYS A 65 -1.03 12.62 -8.20
C LYS A 65 0.40 13.05 -8.55
N THR A 66 0.55 14.23 -9.14
CA THR A 66 1.85 14.88 -9.31
C THR A 66 1.92 16.05 -8.33
N PHE A 67 3.04 16.19 -7.65
CA PHE A 67 3.28 17.27 -6.69
C PHE A 67 4.76 17.65 -6.71
N GLU A 68 5.07 18.84 -6.20
CA GLU A 68 6.44 19.38 -6.14
C GLU A 68 6.85 19.60 -4.69
N LEU A 69 8.14 19.41 -4.43
CA LEU A 69 8.75 19.66 -3.13
C LEU A 69 10.00 20.51 -3.33
N ASP A 70 10.08 21.60 -2.59
CA ASP A 70 11.28 22.46 -2.58
C ASP A 70 12.46 21.75 -1.93
N GLU A 71 12.20 20.93 -0.91
CA GLU A 71 13.17 20.11 -0.19
C GLU A 71 12.57 18.76 0.16
N VAL A 72 13.42 17.74 0.26
CA VAL A 72 13.00 16.41 0.70
C VAL A 72 12.99 16.39 2.23
N PRO A 73 11.81 16.22 2.87
CA PRO A 73 11.73 16.15 4.31
C PRO A 73 12.35 14.84 4.83
N SER A 74 12.84 14.86 6.06
CA SER A 74 13.39 13.66 6.72
C SER A 74 12.34 12.58 7.00
N ARG A 75 11.06 12.97 7.10
CA ARG A 75 9.88 12.08 7.23
C ARG A 75 8.74 12.65 6.40
N PHE A 76 7.98 11.76 5.77
CA PHE A 76 6.78 12.12 4.99
C PHE A 76 5.77 10.98 5.14
N ILE A 77 5.00 11.03 6.21
CA ILE A 77 4.12 9.93 6.62
C ILE A 77 2.73 10.09 6.04
N VAL A 78 2.24 9.02 5.43
CA VAL A 78 0.89 8.94 4.89
C VAL A 78 0.18 7.68 5.39
N HIS A 79 -1.15 7.75 5.43
CA HIS A 79 -2.04 6.65 5.77
C HIS A 79 -2.84 6.28 4.54
N VAL A 80 -2.79 5.02 4.14
CA VAL A 80 -3.31 4.57 2.85
C VAL A 80 -4.26 3.40 3.02
N THR A 81 -5.40 3.47 2.35
CA THR A 81 -6.36 2.38 2.31
C THR A 81 -7.10 2.34 0.97
N ALA A 82 -7.79 1.25 0.69
CA ALA A 82 -8.62 1.10 -0.50
C ALA A 82 -9.74 0.07 -0.28
N ASP A 83 -10.79 0.19 -1.04
CA ASP A 83 -11.79 -0.84 -1.22
C ASP A 83 -11.72 -1.33 -2.69
N ASN A 84 -11.22 -2.55 -3.02
CA ASN A 84 -10.85 -3.64 -2.13
C ASN A 84 -9.35 -3.61 -1.75
N ARG A 85 -8.44 -3.46 -2.73
CA ARG A 85 -6.98 -3.57 -2.54
C ARG A 85 -6.25 -2.50 -3.35
N TYR A 86 -5.02 -2.18 -2.91
CA TYR A 86 -4.15 -1.26 -3.64
C TYR A 86 -2.70 -1.74 -3.68
N LYS A 87 -1.96 -1.22 -4.66
CA LYS A 87 -0.49 -1.12 -4.66
C LYS A 87 -0.11 0.35 -4.84
N LEU A 88 0.78 0.84 -3.99
CA LEU A 88 1.26 2.22 -4.01
C LEU A 88 2.67 2.28 -4.58
N TYR A 89 2.92 3.29 -5.41
CA TYR A 89 4.22 3.57 -6.03
C TYR A 89 4.53 5.05 -5.90
N LEU A 90 5.81 5.37 -5.67
CA LEU A 90 6.32 6.74 -5.72
C LEU A 90 7.54 6.78 -6.63
N ASN A 91 7.51 7.68 -7.62
CA ASN A 91 8.58 7.83 -8.63
C ASN A 91 8.95 6.49 -9.31
N GLY A 92 7.95 5.67 -9.62
CA GLY A 92 8.10 4.36 -10.24
C GLY A 92 8.58 3.23 -9.32
N ARG A 93 8.90 3.53 -8.05
CA ARG A 93 9.32 2.53 -7.06
C ARG A 93 8.11 2.03 -6.27
N PHE A 94 8.05 0.72 -6.07
CA PHE A 94 7.03 0.12 -5.21
C PHE A 94 7.23 0.55 -3.75
N VAL A 95 6.14 0.94 -3.09
CA VAL A 95 6.15 1.44 -1.72
C VAL A 95 5.38 0.53 -0.77
N SER A 96 4.12 0.25 -1.09
CA SER A 96 3.21 -0.46 -0.18
C SER A 96 2.10 -1.18 -0.94
N LEU A 97 1.52 -2.17 -0.30
CA LEU A 97 0.29 -2.83 -0.72
C LEU A 97 -0.64 -3.02 0.50
N GLY A 98 -1.93 -2.98 0.26
CA GLY A 98 -2.91 -3.13 1.34
C GLY A 98 -4.36 -2.99 0.86
N PRO A 99 -5.25 -2.66 1.77
CA PRO A 99 -5.04 -2.64 3.21
C PRO A 99 -4.94 -4.04 3.82
N ALA A 100 -4.45 -4.14 5.07
CA ALA A 100 -4.63 -5.33 5.89
C ALA A 100 -6.11 -5.62 6.04
N ARG A 101 -6.46 -6.91 6.21
CA ARG A 101 -7.87 -7.30 6.38
C ARG A 101 -8.40 -6.79 7.70
N GLY A 102 -9.58 -6.18 7.66
CA GLY A 102 -10.36 -5.77 8.81
C GLY A 102 -11.78 -6.30 8.69
N ASP A 103 -12.71 -5.57 9.26
CA ASP A 103 -14.14 -5.73 9.04
C ASP A 103 -14.77 -4.37 8.70
N ILE A 104 -16.08 -4.33 8.43
CA ILE A 104 -16.76 -3.09 8.03
C ILE A 104 -16.84 -2.04 9.15
N TYR A 105 -16.61 -2.43 10.39
CA TYR A 105 -16.60 -1.52 11.55
C TYR A 105 -15.18 -1.12 11.96
N ASN A 106 -14.18 -1.97 11.61
CA ASN A 106 -12.77 -1.77 11.90
C ASN A 106 -11.97 -1.82 10.59
N TRP A 107 -12.09 -0.76 9.80
CA TRP A 107 -11.41 -0.64 8.52
C TRP A 107 -9.94 -0.29 8.72
N ASN A 108 -9.05 -1.10 8.17
CA ASN A 108 -7.61 -0.90 8.31
C ASN A 108 -7.04 0.04 7.24
N PHE A 109 -5.96 0.69 7.60
CA PHE A 109 -5.09 1.45 6.70
C PHE A 109 -3.64 1.13 7.00
N GLU A 110 -2.77 1.32 6.02
CA GLU A 110 -1.33 1.18 6.18
C GLU A 110 -0.70 2.55 6.40
N THR A 111 0.23 2.63 7.35
CA THR A 111 1.04 3.84 7.60
C THR A 111 2.39 3.66 6.93
N VAL A 112 2.79 4.62 6.09
CA VAL A 112 3.97 4.51 5.24
C VAL A 112 4.76 5.80 5.27
N ASP A 113 6.09 5.70 5.41
CA ASP A 113 7.00 6.84 5.22
C ASP A 113 7.44 6.92 3.74
N LEU A 114 7.06 7.97 3.08
CA LEU A 114 7.41 8.23 1.68
C LEU A 114 8.77 8.90 1.51
N ALA A 115 9.36 9.46 2.58
CA ALA A 115 10.62 10.22 2.50
C ALA A 115 11.75 9.50 1.74
N PRO A 116 11.96 8.16 1.93
CA PRO A 116 13.04 7.44 1.20
C PRO A 116 12.84 7.34 -0.33
N TYR A 117 11.66 7.68 -0.82
CA TYR A 117 11.29 7.58 -2.23
C TYR A 117 11.14 8.96 -2.90
N LEU A 118 11.12 10.05 -2.11
CA LEU A 118 10.95 11.43 -2.57
C LEU A 118 12.24 11.96 -3.21
N ILE A 119 12.06 12.90 -4.12
CA ILE A 119 13.11 13.70 -4.71
C ILE A 119 12.76 15.19 -4.62
N LYS A 120 13.75 16.06 -4.64
CA LYS A 120 13.53 17.50 -4.80
C LYS A 120 12.90 17.79 -6.16
N GLY A 121 11.94 18.71 -6.19
CA GLY A 121 11.18 19.05 -7.39
C GLY A 121 9.99 18.12 -7.59
N LYS A 122 9.77 17.70 -8.83
CA LYS A 122 8.58 16.96 -9.26
C LYS A 122 8.60 15.53 -8.81
N ASN A 123 7.54 15.12 -8.10
CA ASN A 123 7.26 13.75 -7.65
C ASN A 123 5.96 13.23 -8.26
N VAL A 124 5.89 11.93 -8.49
CA VAL A 124 4.71 11.25 -9.01
C VAL A 124 4.32 10.12 -8.07
N LEU A 125 3.21 10.30 -7.37
CA LEU A 125 2.57 9.27 -6.55
C LEU A 125 1.51 8.56 -7.40
N ALA A 126 1.55 7.24 -7.45
CA ALA A 126 0.63 6.44 -8.23
C ALA A 126 0.11 5.26 -7.42
N ALA A 127 -1.16 4.92 -7.61
CA ALA A 127 -1.77 3.75 -7.01
C ALA A 127 -2.47 2.90 -8.07
N VAL A 128 -2.33 1.60 -7.96
CA VAL A 128 -3.14 0.62 -8.69
C VAL A 128 -4.16 0.08 -7.71
N ILE A 129 -5.43 0.27 -8.00
CA ILE A 129 -6.55 -0.18 -7.19
C ILE A 129 -7.31 -1.23 -7.98
N TRP A 130 -7.78 -2.29 -7.32
CA TRP A 130 -8.68 -3.25 -7.95
C TRP A 130 -9.85 -3.58 -7.07
N ASN A 131 -11.00 -3.72 -7.72
CA ASN A 131 -12.25 -4.17 -7.15
C ASN A 131 -12.63 -5.50 -7.78
N TYR A 132 -12.89 -6.49 -6.96
CA TYR A 132 -13.31 -7.83 -7.38
C TYR A 132 -14.82 -7.92 -7.63
N ALA A 133 -15.59 -6.93 -7.23
CA ALA A 133 -17.06 -6.91 -7.29
C ALA A 133 -17.66 -8.20 -6.71
N GLU A 134 -18.55 -8.86 -7.45
CA GLU A 134 -19.18 -10.11 -7.04
C GLU A 134 -18.23 -11.31 -7.02
N GLN A 135 -17.03 -11.17 -7.60
CA GLN A 135 -16.02 -12.23 -7.67
C GLN A 135 -15.04 -12.18 -6.51
N LYS A 136 -15.30 -11.31 -5.51
CA LYS A 136 -14.42 -11.21 -4.34
C LYS A 136 -14.37 -12.51 -3.54
N PRO A 137 -13.18 -12.91 -3.06
CA PRO A 137 -13.07 -14.02 -2.11
C PRO A 137 -13.89 -13.73 -0.85
N VAL A 138 -14.44 -14.77 -0.22
CA VAL A 138 -15.26 -14.63 1.01
C VAL A 138 -14.54 -13.83 2.10
N ALA A 139 -13.22 -13.97 2.18
CA ALA A 139 -12.39 -13.23 3.14
C ALA A 139 -12.08 -11.77 2.74
N GLN A 140 -12.51 -11.31 1.56
CA GLN A 140 -12.32 -9.91 1.15
C GLN A 140 -13.47 -9.07 1.67
N ILE A 141 -13.17 -8.24 2.67
CA ILE A 141 -14.14 -7.27 3.19
C ILE A 141 -14.22 -6.08 2.23
N SER A 142 -15.43 -5.59 2.00
CA SER A 142 -15.71 -4.50 1.08
C SER A 142 -17.04 -3.84 1.44
N PHE A 143 -17.14 -2.54 1.22
CA PHE A 143 -18.41 -1.81 1.20
C PHE A 143 -19.14 -1.94 -0.15
N ASN A 144 -18.70 -2.88 -1.01
CA ASN A 144 -19.20 -3.08 -2.38
C ASN A 144 -19.07 -1.81 -3.24
N GLN A 145 -17.93 -1.19 -3.15
CA GLN A 145 -17.58 -0.01 -3.96
C GLN A 145 -16.11 -0.01 -4.31
N THR A 146 -15.74 0.71 -5.35
CA THR A 146 -14.33 1.01 -5.65
C THR A 146 -13.95 2.29 -4.92
N GLY A 147 -12.84 2.25 -4.20
CA GLY A 147 -12.39 3.43 -3.48
C GLY A 147 -10.90 3.40 -3.17
N PHE A 148 -10.31 4.59 -3.14
CA PHE A 148 -8.94 4.81 -2.69
C PHE A 148 -8.89 6.03 -1.79
N LEU A 149 -8.16 5.92 -0.69
CA LEU A 149 -8.01 7.01 0.28
C LEU A 149 -6.55 7.06 0.72
N LEU A 150 -5.94 8.23 0.63
CA LEU A 150 -4.62 8.54 1.15
C LEU A 150 -4.66 9.84 1.93
N GLN A 151 -4.28 9.79 3.19
CA GLN A 151 -4.28 10.91 4.14
C GLN A 151 -2.86 11.18 4.62
N GLY A 152 -2.41 12.42 4.51
CA GLY A 152 -1.18 12.89 5.14
C GLY A 152 -1.29 12.94 6.66
N ASN A 153 -0.19 12.66 7.35
CA ASN A 153 -0.14 12.62 8.81
C ASN A 153 -0.16 14.01 9.44
N THR A 154 0.46 14.99 8.76
CA THR A 154 0.52 16.40 9.19
C THR A 154 0.16 17.33 8.03
N GLU A 155 0.26 18.64 8.24
CA GLU A 155 -0.01 19.62 7.18
C GLU A 155 0.98 19.50 6.00
N VAL A 156 2.20 19.04 6.25
CA VAL A 156 3.25 18.88 5.20
C VAL A 156 2.81 17.88 4.15
N GLU A 157 2.22 16.78 4.56
CA GLU A 157 1.79 15.71 3.65
C GLU A 157 0.43 15.96 3.00
N THR A 158 -0.30 17.03 3.38
CA THR A 158 -1.64 17.30 2.81
C THR A 158 -1.62 17.49 1.29
N VAL A 159 -0.49 17.86 0.73
CA VAL A 159 -0.30 18.01 -0.73
C VAL A 159 -0.60 16.72 -1.51
N VAL A 160 -0.52 15.56 -0.87
CA VAL A 160 -0.83 14.24 -1.47
C VAL A 160 -2.17 13.67 -1.03
N ASN A 161 -2.94 14.36 -0.21
CA ASN A 161 -4.27 13.91 0.17
C ASN A 161 -5.13 13.59 -1.06
N THR A 162 -5.92 12.55 -0.95
CA THR A 162 -6.86 12.22 -2.03
C THR A 162 -8.00 13.25 -2.09
N ASP A 163 -8.14 13.81 -3.26
CA ASP A 163 -9.14 14.82 -3.62
C ASP A 163 -9.42 14.78 -5.13
N ALA A 164 -10.20 15.74 -5.63
CA ALA A 164 -10.57 15.84 -7.04
C ALA A 164 -9.39 16.15 -7.99
N SER A 165 -8.20 16.47 -7.49
CA SER A 165 -7.01 16.74 -8.31
C SER A 165 -6.24 15.47 -8.71
N TRP A 166 -6.59 14.32 -8.16
CA TRP A 166 -6.05 13.04 -8.59
C TRP A 166 -6.61 12.65 -9.96
N LEU A 167 -5.74 12.17 -10.83
CA LEU A 167 -6.14 11.61 -12.12
C LEU A 167 -6.45 10.12 -11.95
N CYS A 168 -7.52 9.65 -12.61
CA CYS A 168 -7.93 8.26 -12.59
C CYS A 168 -8.10 7.72 -14.00
N MET A 169 -7.72 6.44 -14.20
CA MET A 169 -7.90 5.72 -15.46
C MET A 169 -8.23 4.25 -15.16
N LYS A 170 -9.23 3.72 -15.85
CA LYS A 170 -9.54 2.28 -15.82
C LYS A 170 -8.65 1.52 -16.81
N THR A 171 -8.10 0.39 -16.40
CA THR A 171 -7.32 -0.48 -17.28
C THR A 171 -8.25 -1.35 -18.11
N VAL A 172 -8.17 -1.22 -19.43
CA VAL A 172 -9.00 -2.01 -20.36
C VAL A 172 -8.51 -3.45 -20.48
N SER A 173 -7.21 -3.69 -20.33
CA SER A 173 -6.57 -5.01 -20.52
C SER A 173 -7.08 -6.10 -19.57
N TYR A 174 -7.50 -5.74 -18.37
CA TYR A 174 -8.00 -6.70 -17.38
C TYR A 174 -9.48 -7.08 -17.56
N THR A 175 -10.21 -6.38 -18.42
CA THR A 175 -11.60 -6.71 -18.73
C THR A 175 -11.73 -7.85 -19.75
N HIS A 176 -10.64 -8.20 -20.44
CA HIS A 176 -10.60 -9.22 -21.51
C HIS A 176 -10.01 -10.57 -21.08
N LEU A 177 -9.70 -10.78 -19.80
CA LEU A 177 -9.16 -12.06 -19.30
C LEU A 177 -10.09 -13.28 -19.50
N ARG A 178 -11.36 -13.06 -19.89
CA ARG A 178 -12.27 -14.15 -20.31
C ARG A 178 -12.18 -14.53 -21.78
N ALA A 179 -11.41 -13.81 -22.60
CA ALA A 179 -11.40 -14.01 -24.05
C ALA A 179 -10.36 -15.06 -24.52
N HIS A 180 -9.52 -15.58 -23.66
CA HIS A 180 -8.43 -16.51 -24.04
C HIS A 180 -8.54 -17.93 -23.48
N GLU A 181 -9.57 -18.23 -22.72
CA GLU A 181 -9.91 -19.62 -22.41
C GLU A 181 -10.97 -20.12 -23.40
N THR A 182 -10.60 -20.26 -24.65
CA THR A 182 -11.38 -21.06 -25.56
C THR A 182 -11.13 -22.54 -25.22
N ARG A 183 -12.19 -23.30 -25.22
CA ARG A 183 -12.27 -24.74 -24.91
C ARG A 183 -11.42 -25.64 -25.83
N GLU A 184 -10.58 -25.05 -26.65
CA GLU A 184 -9.73 -25.72 -27.65
C GLU A 184 -8.29 -25.95 -27.17
N ASP A 185 -7.94 -25.41 -25.98
CA ASP A 185 -6.59 -25.54 -25.40
C ASP A 185 -6.53 -26.55 -24.23
N LEU A 186 -7.51 -27.50 -24.15
CA LEU A 186 -7.53 -28.60 -23.19
C LEU A 186 -7.35 -29.94 -23.90
#